data_ee019caec2451d1ca94630e3c258dcc8
#
_entry.id   ee019caec2451d1ca94630e3c258dcc8
#
_cell.length_a   1.000
_cell.length_b   1.000
_cell.length_c   1.000
_cell.angle_alpha   90.00
_cell.angle_beta   90.00
_cell.angle_gamma   90.00
#
_symmetry.space_group_name_H-M   'P 1'
#
loop_
_entity.id
_entity.type
_entity.pdbx_description
1 polymer ?
#
loop_
_entity_poly.entity_id
_entity_poly.type
_entity_poly.pdbx_seq_one_letter_code
_entity_poly.pdbx_strand_id
1 'polypeptide(L)'
;MTKKILSEHNFVDEILKLFRTPMNQAELLDKLSDYHENDIAEAFEELSGEERKKLYPILGAERVAEIISYIEDPDEYLKEIGIDRAAKVISYMDSDDAVDVLDEFDDSTQEKLVKLLDEDSSHDIRMILSYEDDEAGSRMTTNYIVIHNNLTVRQAMRELVKQAGENDNISTVYVLDGNDKFCGAIDLKDLIIARENTPLEDIISVSYPYVTDHEKISECIERLKDYAEDSIPVLTDEGELIGVITAQDVVEAVDDEMGEDYAKLGGLTEQEDLEESTLTSVKKRLPWLIILLFLGIGVSSVVGIFETVVAVLPIVICFQSLILDMAGNVGTQSLAVTIRVLMDENLSAGEKLKLVGKEARVGFSNGMILGVLSFAFIGVYIWLFKHNPVGYSFMISGCVGLALMAAMVISSLVGTLVPMLFHKIKIDPAVASGPLITTVNDLVAVIAYYGLVWILLIDVLHLA
;
A
#
# COMPACT_ATOMS: atom_id res chain seq x y z
N MET A 1 27.97 15.89 23.10
CA MET A 1 28.01 17.14 22.36
C MET A 1 27.86 16.94 20.85
N THR A 2 28.23 15.82 20.30
CA THR A 2 28.23 15.53 18.86
C THR A 2 26.84 15.21 18.24
N LYS A 3 25.83 14.85 19.04
CA LYS A 3 24.48 14.51 18.57
C LYS A 3 23.55 15.71 18.35
N LYS A 4 23.99 16.91 18.74
CA LYS A 4 23.18 18.17 18.64
C LYS A 4 23.55 19.00 17.40
N ILE A 5 24.65 18.63 16.73
CA ILE A 5 25.17 19.42 15.58
C ILE A 5 24.49 19.00 14.26
N LEU A 6 24.05 17.75 14.12
CA LEU A 6 23.39 17.26 12.89
C LEU A 6 21.88 17.56 12.81
N SER A 7 21.24 18.01 13.88
CA SER A 7 19.79 18.29 13.93
C SER A 7 19.41 19.77 13.73
N GLU A 8 20.37 20.66 13.45
CA GLU A 8 20.14 22.11 13.25
C GLU A 8 20.71 22.63 11.91
N HIS A 9 21.30 21.80 11.05
CA HIS A 9 21.70 22.19 9.70
C HIS A 9 20.53 21.99 8.76
N ASN A 10 19.92 23.04 8.34
CA ASN A 10 18.94 23.04 7.26
C ASN A 10 19.68 23.24 5.94
N PHE A 11 20.02 22.13 5.27
CA PHE A 11 20.71 22.15 3.98
C PHE A 11 19.88 22.83 2.89
N VAL A 12 18.56 22.71 2.96
CA VAL A 12 17.61 23.37 2.05
C VAL A 12 17.82 24.89 2.03
N ASP A 13 17.96 25.53 3.18
CA ASP A 13 18.24 26.97 3.27
C ASP A 13 19.60 27.37 2.68
N GLU A 14 20.60 26.49 2.72
CA GLU A 14 21.93 26.71 2.12
C GLU A 14 21.86 26.59 0.61
N ILE A 15 21.16 25.57 0.11
CA ILE A 15 20.95 25.32 -1.33
C ILE A 15 20.13 26.46 -1.95
N LEU A 16 19.07 26.92 -1.28
CA LEU A 16 18.29 28.09 -1.71
C LEU A 16 19.16 29.35 -1.88
N LYS A 17 20.12 29.56 -0.97
CA LYS A 17 21.08 30.67 -1.10
C LYS A 17 22.02 30.47 -2.30
N LEU A 18 22.43 29.24 -2.58
CA LEU A 18 23.22 28.92 -3.78
C LEU A 18 22.41 29.22 -5.05
N PHE A 19 21.17 28.76 -5.16
CA PHE A 19 20.29 29.02 -6.28
C PHE A 19 20.03 30.52 -6.53
N ARG A 20 19.96 31.32 -5.47
CA ARG A 20 19.75 32.77 -5.53
C ARG A 20 21.03 33.59 -5.72
N THR A 21 22.19 32.95 -5.65
CA THR A 21 23.47 33.65 -5.83
C THR A 21 23.93 33.53 -7.29
N PRO A 22 24.20 34.65 -7.99
CA PRO A 22 24.69 34.60 -9.35
C PRO A 22 26.05 33.92 -9.45
N MET A 23 26.11 32.79 -10.12
CA MET A 23 27.36 32.03 -10.40
C MET A 23 27.26 31.37 -11.77
N ASN A 24 28.39 30.89 -12.30
CA ASN A 24 28.37 30.14 -13.55
C ASN A 24 27.97 28.68 -13.33
N GLN A 25 27.62 28.00 -14.42
CA GLN A 25 27.15 26.61 -14.39
C GLN A 25 28.14 25.67 -13.66
N ALA A 26 29.40 25.69 -14.01
CA ALA A 26 30.41 24.79 -13.44
C ALA A 26 30.58 25.00 -11.93
N GLU A 27 30.54 26.26 -11.48
CA GLU A 27 30.60 26.59 -10.05
C GLU A 27 29.34 26.18 -9.27
N LEU A 28 28.17 26.29 -9.88
CA LEU A 28 26.93 25.85 -9.25
C LEU A 28 26.88 24.34 -9.10
N LEU A 29 27.18 23.61 -10.18
CA LEU A 29 27.17 22.15 -10.17
C LEU A 29 28.24 21.58 -9.20
N ASP A 30 29.43 22.17 -9.15
CA ASP A 30 30.49 21.78 -8.21
C ASP A 30 30.05 21.95 -6.74
N LYS A 31 29.32 23.02 -6.44
CA LYS A 31 28.79 23.23 -5.08
C LYS A 31 27.57 22.36 -4.75
N LEU A 32 26.72 22.07 -5.72
CA LEU A 32 25.56 21.20 -5.52
C LEU A 32 25.98 19.73 -5.32
N SER A 33 27.14 19.30 -5.84
CA SER A 33 27.64 17.93 -5.62
C SER A 33 27.99 17.62 -4.15
N ASP A 34 28.06 18.62 -3.29
CA ASP A 34 28.25 18.44 -1.84
C ASP A 34 26.95 18.08 -1.09
N TYR A 35 25.78 18.17 -1.73
CA TYR A 35 24.45 17.96 -1.14
C TYR A 35 23.77 16.73 -1.74
N HIS A 36 22.90 16.10 -0.95
CA HIS A 36 22.08 14.99 -1.41
C HIS A 36 20.99 15.48 -2.37
N GLU A 37 20.63 14.65 -3.35
CA GLU A 37 19.67 15.01 -4.41
C GLU A 37 18.29 15.37 -3.82
N ASN A 38 17.82 14.65 -2.81
CA ASN A 38 16.58 14.95 -2.12
C ASN A 38 16.58 16.36 -1.47
N ASP A 39 17.69 16.78 -0.83
CA ASP A 39 17.78 18.14 -0.25
C ASP A 39 17.76 19.21 -1.35
N ILE A 40 18.30 18.89 -2.53
CA ILE A 40 18.31 19.78 -3.70
C ILE A 40 16.89 19.88 -4.29
N ALA A 41 16.16 18.77 -4.39
CA ALA A 41 14.78 18.72 -4.86
C ALA A 41 13.87 19.54 -3.92
N GLU A 42 13.93 19.31 -2.61
CA GLU A 42 13.17 20.07 -1.60
C GLU A 42 13.44 21.59 -1.70
N ALA A 43 14.72 21.98 -1.87
CA ALA A 43 15.05 23.39 -2.10
C ALA A 43 14.52 23.92 -3.44
N PHE A 44 14.47 23.09 -4.47
CA PHE A 44 13.95 23.45 -5.78
C PHE A 44 12.44 23.68 -5.79
N GLU A 45 11.69 22.89 -5.01
CA GLU A 45 10.26 23.07 -4.80
C GLU A 45 9.93 24.42 -4.13
N GLU A 46 10.75 24.87 -3.18
CA GLU A 46 10.57 26.17 -2.51
C GLU A 46 10.83 27.39 -3.41
N LEU A 47 11.36 27.19 -4.62
CA LEU A 47 11.59 28.27 -5.58
C LEU A 47 10.29 28.66 -6.29
N SER A 48 10.16 29.94 -6.59
CA SER A 48 9.11 30.40 -7.50
C SER A 48 9.40 29.98 -8.94
N GLY A 49 8.35 29.76 -9.78
CA GLY A 49 8.53 29.40 -11.18
C GLY A 49 9.39 30.39 -11.99
N GLU A 50 9.47 31.67 -11.60
CA GLU A 50 10.37 32.65 -12.21
C GLU A 50 11.84 32.46 -11.81
N GLU A 51 12.11 31.91 -10.61
CA GLU A 51 13.46 31.54 -10.17
C GLU A 51 13.88 30.25 -10.88
N ARG A 52 13.02 29.23 -10.91
CA ARG A 52 13.26 27.95 -11.60
C ARG A 52 13.56 28.13 -13.10
N LYS A 53 12.77 28.93 -13.80
CA LYS A 53 13.01 29.23 -15.23
C LYS A 53 14.38 29.81 -15.54
N LYS A 54 15.03 30.48 -14.59
CA LYS A 54 16.40 30.97 -14.74
C LYS A 54 17.44 29.89 -14.46
N LEU A 55 17.11 28.91 -13.65
CA LEU A 55 18.02 27.83 -13.26
C LEU A 55 18.05 26.70 -14.27
N TYR A 56 16.93 26.35 -14.91
CA TYR A 56 16.88 25.27 -15.90
C TYR A 56 17.99 25.33 -16.98
N PRO A 57 18.27 26.49 -17.61
CA PRO A 57 19.38 26.58 -18.56
C PRO A 57 20.77 26.45 -17.94
N ILE A 58 20.90 26.73 -16.64
CA ILE A 58 22.17 26.67 -15.92
C ILE A 58 22.45 25.24 -15.45
N LEU A 59 21.43 24.56 -14.93
CA LEU A 59 21.54 23.17 -14.46
C LEU A 59 21.77 22.20 -15.62
N GLY A 60 21.08 22.40 -16.74
CA GLY A 60 21.11 21.47 -17.88
C GLY A 60 20.08 20.34 -17.70
N ALA A 61 19.82 19.58 -18.76
CA ALA A 61 18.75 18.58 -18.76
C ALA A 61 19.05 17.40 -17.82
N GLU A 62 20.26 16.91 -17.78
CA GLU A 62 20.72 15.83 -16.92
C GLU A 62 20.50 16.15 -15.43
N ARG A 63 21.01 17.29 -14.95
CA ARG A 63 20.84 17.68 -13.55
C ARG A 63 19.38 18.00 -13.17
N VAL A 64 18.60 18.48 -14.13
CA VAL A 64 17.16 18.70 -13.94
C VAL A 64 16.41 17.36 -13.84
N ALA A 65 16.82 16.35 -14.60
CA ALA A 65 16.28 15.01 -14.49
C ALA A 65 16.49 14.42 -13.08
N GLU A 66 17.73 14.43 -12.60
CA GLU A 66 18.08 13.96 -11.26
C GLU A 66 17.29 14.68 -10.15
N ILE A 67 17.03 15.98 -10.27
CA ILE A 67 16.24 16.73 -9.29
C ILE A 67 14.75 16.35 -9.38
N ILE A 68 14.22 16.23 -10.58
CA ILE A 68 12.78 15.99 -10.81
C ILE A 68 12.40 14.57 -10.40
N SER A 69 13.27 13.57 -10.51
CA SER A 69 13.02 12.20 -10.02
C SER A 69 12.77 12.11 -8.50
N TYR A 70 13.08 13.15 -7.74
CA TYR A 70 12.79 13.23 -6.29
C TYR A 70 11.57 14.10 -5.96
N ILE A 71 10.81 14.58 -6.94
CA ILE A 71 9.64 15.46 -6.75
C ILE A 71 8.37 14.65 -6.96
N GLU A 72 7.42 14.70 -6.01
CA GLU A 72 6.16 13.94 -6.07
C GLU A 72 5.27 14.36 -7.26
N ASP A 73 5.16 15.66 -7.57
CA ASP A 73 4.32 16.20 -8.66
C ASP A 73 5.18 16.85 -9.77
N PRO A 74 5.91 16.07 -10.59
CA PRO A 74 6.91 16.58 -11.54
C PRO A 74 6.32 17.30 -12.75
N ASP A 75 5.05 17.07 -13.09
CA ASP A 75 4.39 17.54 -14.31
C ASP A 75 4.35 19.07 -14.41
N GLU A 76 4.14 19.81 -13.30
CA GLU A 76 4.17 21.27 -13.28
C GLU A 76 5.53 21.82 -13.70
N TYR A 77 6.61 21.22 -13.21
CA TYR A 77 8.00 21.63 -13.49
C TYR A 77 8.36 21.38 -14.96
N LEU A 78 7.94 20.25 -15.51
CA LEU A 78 8.17 19.91 -16.91
C LEU A 78 7.33 20.79 -17.86
N LYS A 79 6.11 21.16 -17.47
CA LYS A 79 5.28 22.13 -18.20
C LYS A 79 5.93 23.51 -18.26
N GLU A 80 6.69 23.92 -17.22
CA GLU A 80 7.40 25.21 -17.19
C GLU A 80 8.47 25.35 -18.29
N ILE A 81 9.12 24.25 -18.67
CA ILE A 81 10.24 24.25 -19.64
C ILE A 81 9.82 23.99 -21.07
N GLY A 82 8.58 23.51 -21.28
CA GLY A 82 8.00 23.22 -22.58
C GLY A 82 8.39 21.84 -23.13
N ILE A 83 7.55 21.28 -24.00
CA ILE A 83 7.53 19.87 -24.39
C ILE A 83 8.86 19.33 -24.95
N ASP A 84 9.56 20.12 -25.78
CA ASP A 84 10.83 19.67 -26.39
C ASP A 84 11.95 19.53 -25.35
N ARG A 85 11.97 20.40 -24.33
CA ARG A 85 12.94 20.32 -23.25
C ARG A 85 12.54 19.30 -22.20
N ALA A 86 11.25 19.16 -21.94
CA ALA A 86 10.73 18.12 -21.08
C ALA A 86 11.08 16.73 -21.60
N ALA A 87 10.88 16.45 -22.88
CA ALA A 87 11.33 15.20 -23.51
C ALA A 87 12.82 14.96 -23.33
N LYS A 88 13.66 16.03 -23.45
CA LYS A 88 15.08 15.90 -23.24
C LYS A 88 15.45 15.64 -21.77
N VAL A 89 14.71 16.16 -20.81
CA VAL A 89 14.90 15.86 -19.38
C VAL A 89 14.52 14.41 -19.11
N ILE A 90 13.35 13.96 -19.56
CA ILE A 90 12.88 12.59 -19.42
C ILE A 90 13.86 11.57 -20.02
N SER A 91 14.54 11.87 -21.13
CA SER A 91 15.54 10.96 -21.70
C SER A 91 16.84 10.80 -20.89
N TYR A 92 17.01 11.57 -19.81
CA TYR A 92 18.10 11.40 -18.84
C TYR A 92 17.65 10.73 -17.54
N MET A 93 16.37 10.45 -17.38
CA MET A 93 15.82 9.72 -16.22
C MET A 93 16.01 8.21 -16.41
N ASP A 94 16.04 7.48 -15.31
CA ASP A 94 15.87 6.03 -15.36
C ASP A 94 14.52 5.69 -15.96
N SER A 95 14.38 4.52 -16.55
CA SER A 95 13.19 4.20 -17.36
C SER A 95 11.91 4.08 -16.53
N ASP A 96 12.00 3.64 -15.28
CA ASP A 96 10.93 3.62 -14.27
C ASP A 96 10.53 5.04 -13.86
N ASP A 97 11.47 5.88 -13.39
CA ASP A 97 11.22 7.29 -13.09
C ASP A 97 10.57 8.04 -14.27
N ALA A 98 11.05 7.75 -15.49
CA ALA A 98 10.51 8.36 -16.69
C ALA A 98 9.06 7.95 -16.97
N VAL A 99 8.68 6.71 -16.65
CA VAL A 99 7.29 6.23 -16.75
C VAL A 99 6.42 6.90 -15.71
N ASP A 100 6.83 6.93 -14.45
CA ASP A 100 6.07 7.58 -13.37
C ASP A 100 5.81 9.06 -13.68
N VAL A 101 6.82 9.76 -14.17
CA VAL A 101 6.67 11.15 -14.64
C VAL A 101 5.70 11.28 -15.83
N LEU A 102 5.69 10.32 -16.74
CA LEU A 102 4.83 10.34 -17.92
C LEU A 102 3.36 10.05 -17.57
N ASP A 103 3.11 9.26 -16.52
CA ASP A 103 1.76 8.91 -16.07
C ASP A 103 1.01 10.11 -15.44
N GLU A 104 1.75 11.14 -14.99
CA GLU A 104 1.16 12.42 -14.55
C GLU A 104 0.60 13.28 -15.70
N PHE A 105 0.83 12.88 -16.96
CA PHE A 105 0.34 13.62 -18.12
C PHE A 105 -0.89 12.94 -18.75
N ASP A 106 -1.71 13.73 -19.42
CA ASP A 106 -2.78 13.18 -20.27
C ASP A 106 -2.21 12.35 -21.44
N ASP A 107 -2.95 11.30 -21.86
CA ASP A 107 -2.54 10.36 -22.93
C ASP A 107 -1.99 11.06 -24.19
N SER A 108 -2.55 12.21 -24.55
CA SER A 108 -2.14 12.94 -25.76
C SER A 108 -0.81 13.66 -25.58
N THR A 109 -0.48 14.06 -24.37
CA THR A 109 0.79 14.72 -24.02
C THR A 109 1.87 13.66 -23.80
N GLN A 110 1.57 12.58 -23.09
CA GLN A 110 2.43 11.42 -22.92
C GLN A 110 2.89 10.87 -24.29
N GLU A 111 1.96 10.61 -25.23
CA GLU A 111 2.32 10.11 -26.57
C GLU A 111 3.22 11.08 -27.37
N LYS A 112 3.07 12.39 -27.18
CA LYS A 112 3.94 13.39 -27.82
C LYS A 112 5.33 13.41 -27.20
N LEU A 113 5.42 13.33 -25.87
CA LEU A 113 6.70 13.27 -25.14
C LEU A 113 7.49 12.03 -25.57
N VAL A 114 6.87 10.84 -25.50
CA VAL A 114 7.50 9.58 -25.91
C VAL A 114 7.99 9.59 -27.37
N LYS A 115 7.31 10.29 -28.29
CA LYS A 115 7.75 10.45 -29.69
C LYS A 115 8.95 11.38 -29.85
N LEU A 116 9.22 12.25 -28.89
CA LEU A 116 10.33 13.19 -28.90
C LEU A 116 11.58 12.66 -28.22
N LEU A 117 11.48 11.53 -27.48
CA LEU A 117 12.63 10.84 -26.87
C LEU A 117 13.56 10.29 -27.96
N ASP A 118 14.79 9.98 -27.59
CA ASP A 118 15.68 9.19 -28.43
C ASP A 118 15.18 7.74 -28.61
N GLU A 119 15.79 7.00 -29.55
CA GLU A 119 15.28 5.69 -29.98
C GLU A 119 15.36 4.65 -28.83
N ASP A 120 16.43 4.69 -28.04
CA ASP A 120 16.68 3.74 -26.95
C ASP A 120 15.72 4.00 -25.78
N SER A 121 15.67 5.24 -25.24
CA SER A 121 14.75 5.63 -24.18
C SER A 121 13.26 5.41 -24.57
N SER A 122 12.90 5.74 -25.83
CA SER A 122 11.55 5.51 -26.33
C SER A 122 11.18 4.03 -26.39
N HIS A 123 12.16 3.14 -26.67
CA HIS A 123 11.94 1.69 -26.70
C HIS A 123 11.66 1.16 -25.28
N ASP A 124 12.51 1.49 -24.33
CA ASP A 124 12.44 1.02 -22.95
C ASP A 124 11.16 1.50 -22.26
N ILE A 125 10.87 2.79 -22.35
CA ILE A 125 9.64 3.39 -21.83
C ILE A 125 8.38 2.74 -22.43
N ARG A 126 8.33 2.49 -23.76
CA ARG A 126 7.18 1.82 -24.36
C ARG A 126 7.04 0.36 -23.92
N MET A 127 8.13 -0.32 -23.66
CA MET A 127 8.13 -1.67 -23.12
C MET A 127 7.48 -1.67 -21.74
N ILE A 128 7.91 -0.78 -20.85
CA ILE A 128 7.37 -0.66 -19.49
C ILE A 128 5.89 -0.24 -19.52
N LEU A 129 5.52 0.77 -20.27
CA LEU A 129 4.13 1.21 -20.47
C LEU A 129 3.21 0.16 -21.13
N SER A 130 3.74 -0.96 -21.61
CA SER A 130 2.91 -2.03 -22.17
C SER A 130 2.38 -3.01 -21.12
N TYR A 131 2.91 -2.98 -19.91
CA TYR A 131 2.45 -3.77 -18.77
C TYR A 131 1.27 -3.08 -18.06
N GLU A 132 0.47 -3.87 -17.33
CA GLU A 132 -0.55 -3.32 -16.44
C GLU A 132 0.13 -2.75 -15.16
N ASP A 133 -0.43 -1.73 -14.53
CA ASP A 133 0.18 -1.01 -13.39
C ASP A 133 0.49 -1.92 -12.19
N ASP A 134 -0.21 -3.05 -12.07
CA ASP A 134 -0.02 -4.04 -11.01
C ASP A 134 0.93 -5.18 -11.38
N GLU A 135 1.55 -5.17 -12.58
CA GLU A 135 2.51 -6.17 -13.03
C GLU A 135 3.95 -5.78 -12.68
N ALA A 136 4.83 -6.75 -12.41
CA ALA A 136 6.23 -6.50 -12.10
C ALA A 136 6.99 -5.77 -13.22
N GLY A 137 6.59 -5.99 -14.47
CA GLY A 137 7.16 -5.31 -15.63
C GLY A 137 6.90 -3.80 -15.67
N SER A 138 5.85 -3.30 -14.99
CA SER A 138 5.57 -1.85 -14.92
C SER A 138 6.49 -1.10 -13.94
N ARG A 139 7.12 -1.81 -12.99
CA ARG A 139 7.97 -1.26 -11.94
C ARG A 139 9.47 -1.52 -12.16
N MET A 140 9.85 -1.96 -13.35
CA MET A 140 11.25 -2.30 -13.63
C MET A 140 12.00 -1.13 -14.27
N THR A 141 13.28 -1.04 -13.94
CA THR A 141 14.23 -0.18 -14.67
C THR A 141 15.08 -1.01 -15.63
N THR A 142 15.49 -0.41 -16.74
CA THR A 142 16.47 -0.99 -17.68
C THR A 142 17.93 -0.60 -17.31
N ASN A 143 18.12 0.11 -16.22
CA ASN A 143 19.41 0.54 -15.69
C ASN A 143 20.05 -0.58 -14.87
N TYR A 144 20.80 -1.49 -15.50
CA TYR A 144 21.48 -2.61 -14.84
C TYR A 144 22.72 -3.07 -15.59
N ILE A 145 23.61 -3.78 -14.89
CA ILE A 145 24.85 -4.36 -15.46
C ILE A 145 24.65 -5.82 -15.82
N VAL A 146 24.98 -6.20 -17.04
CA VAL A 146 24.91 -7.58 -17.52
C VAL A 146 26.23 -8.07 -18.09
N ILE A 147 26.59 -9.31 -17.78
CA ILE A 147 27.78 -9.99 -18.31
C ILE A 147 27.44 -11.44 -18.69
N HIS A 148 28.32 -12.09 -19.49
CA HIS A 148 28.18 -13.50 -19.81
C HIS A 148 29.03 -14.40 -18.91
N ASN A 149 28.52 -15.60 -18.62
CA ASN A 149 29.15 -16.57 -17.71
C ASN A 149 30.50 -17.12 -18.21
N ASN A 150 30.79 -17.01 -19.51
CA ASN A 150 32.03 -17.50 -20.13
C ASN A 150 33.25 -16.58 -19.94
N LEU A 151 33.09 -15.47 -19.23
CA LEU A 151 34.17 -14.51 -18.98
C LEU A 151 35.00 -14.93 -17.75
N THR A 152 36.24 -14.38 -17.68
CA THR A 152 37.01 -14.39 -16.44
C THR A 152 36.69 -13.16 -15.61
N VAL A 153 36.98 -13.17 -14.30
CA VAL A 153 36.80 -12.00 -13.40
C VAL A 153 37.39 -10.72 -14.00
N ARG A 154 38.60 -10.82 -14.60
CA ARG A 154 39.24 -9.67 -15.24
C ARG A 154 38.48 -9.13 -16.45
N GLN A 155 37.84 -9.99 -17.23
CA GLN A 155 37.05 -9.57 -18.39
C GLN A 155 35.70 -8.99 -17.91
N ALA A 156 35.07 -9.65 -16.94
CA ALA A 156 33.84 -9.17 -16.31
C ALA A 156 33.99 -7.75 -15.72
N MET A 157 35.07 -7.51 -14.96
CA MET A 157 35.38 -6.16 -14.44
C MET A 157 35.57 -5.10 -15.56
N ARG A 158 36.08 -5.48 -16.73
CA ARG A 158 36.19 -4.54 -17.85
C ARG A 158 34.83 -4.21 -18.46
N GLU A 159 33.99 -5.22 -18.62
CA GLU A 159 32.61 -5.00 -19.12
C GLU A 159 31.81 -4.19 -18.13
N LEU A 160 31.90 -4.47 -16.82
CA LEU A 160 31.27 -3.68 -15.77
C LEU A 160 31.72 -2.20 -15.85
N VAL A 161 33.03 -1.92 -15.84
CA VAL A 161 33.55 -0.53 -15.89
C VAL A 161 33.09 0.20 -17.16
N LYS A 162 32.90 -0.53 -18.28
CA LYS A 162 32.39 0.05 -19.52
C LYS A 162 30.92 0.44 -19.38
N GLN A 163 30.08 -0.42 -18.77
CA GLN A 163 28.67 -0.20 -18.60
C GLN A 163 28.36 0.78 -17.45
N ALA A 164 29.17 0.82 -16.39
CA ALA A 164 29.01 1.71 -15.24
C ALA A 164 29.13 3.22 -15.54
N GLY A 165 29.48 3.60 -16.77
CA GLY A 165 29.42 4.99 -17.21
C GLY A 165 28.04 5.44 -17.68
N GLU A 166 27.15 4.49 -17.91
CA GLU A 166 25.78 4.70 -18.41
C GLU A 166 24.72 4.08 -17.49
N ASN A 167 25.13 3.34 -16.45
CA ASN A 167 24.25 2.66 -15.50
C ASN A 167 24.73 2.91 -14.06
N ASP A 168 23.82 3.32 -13.20
CA ASP A 168 24.09 3.61 -11.79
C ASP A 168 23.85 2.39 -10.88
N ASN A 169 22.96 1.47 -11.29
CA ASN A 169 22.66 0.25 -10.55
C ASN A 169 23.73 -0.82 -10.78
N ILE A 170 24.88 -0.66 -10.11
CA ILE A 170 26.08 -1.48 -10.29
C ILE A 170 26.35 -2.47 -9.15
N SER A 171 25.59 -2.42 -8.06
CA SER A 171 25.79 -3.25 -6.87
C SER A 171 25.65 -4.73 -7.18
N THR A 172 24.72 -5.07 -8.07
CA THR A 172 24.45 -6.41 -8.56
C THR A 172 24.79 -6.50 -10.05
N VAL A 173 25.56 -7.52 -10.42
CA VAL A 173 25.94 -7.80 -11.81
C VAL A 173 25.22 -9.06 -12.27
N TYR A 174 24.31 -8.96 -13.22
CA TYR A 174 23.53 -10.07 -13.73
C TYR A 174 24.31 -10.86 -14.76
N VAL A 175 24.13 -12.19 -14.73
CA VAL A 175 24.89 -13.11 -15.56
C VAL A 175 23.98 -13.86 -16.50
N LEU A 176 24.32 -13.83 -17.80
CA LEU A 176 23.64 -14.57 -18.85
C LEU A 176 24.47 -15.80 -19.27
N ASP A 177 23.77 -16.83 -19.71
CA ASP A 177 24.38 -18.01 -20.31
C ASP A 177 24.73 -17.77 -21.81
N GLY A 178 25.22 -18.81 -22.48
CA GLY A 178 25.54 -18.74 -23.92
C GLY A 178 24.35 -18.61 -24.87
N ASN A 179 23.10 -18.62 -24.35
CA ASN A 179 21.87 -18.43 -25.08
C ASN A 179 21.14 -17.14 -24.67
N ASP A 180 21.84 -16.20 -24.05
CA ASP A 180 21.32 -14.94 -23.52
C ASP A 180 20.20 -15.09 -22.48
N LYS A 181 20.19 -16.23 -21.74
CA LYS A 181 19.24 -16.47 -20.64
C LYS A 181 19.89 -16.16 -19.30
N PHE A 182 19.07 -15.64 -18.37
CA PHE A 182 19.50 -15.37 -17.00
C PHE A 182 19.96 -16.68 -16.34
N CYS A 183 21.13 -16.70 -15.72
CA CYS A 183 21.68 -17.85 -15.03
C CYS A 183 22.15 -17.58 -13.59
N GLY A 184 22.09 -16.33 -13.13
CA GLY A 184 22.43 -15.94 -11.77
C GLY A 184 22.98 -14.51 -11.71
N ALA A 185 23.41 -14.10 -10.52
CA ALA A 185 23.97 -12.77 -10.28
C ALA A 185 25.28 -12.86 -9.46
N ILE A 186 26.02 -11.77 -9.46
CA ILE A 186 27.27 -11.62 -8.70
C ILE A 186 27.20 -10.27 -7.98
N ASP A 187 27.41 -10.25 -6.66
CA ASP A 187 27.61 -9.01 -5.95
C ASP A 187 28.90 -8.32 -6.42
N LEU A 188 28.83 -7.02 -6.66
CA LEU A 188 30.02 -6.23 -7.01
C LEU A 188 31.18 -6.46 -6.03
N LYS A 189 30.87 -6.57 -4.75
CA LYS A 189 31.85 -6.89 -3.71
C LYS A 189 32.59 -8.19 -3.98
N ASP A 190 31.88 -9.26 -4.37
CA ASP A 190 32.48 -10.57 -4.63
C ASP A 190 33.32 -10.55 -5.90
N LEU A 191 32.90 -9.80 -6.92
CA LEU A 191 33.69 -9.56 -8.13
C LEU A 191 34.97 -8.78 -7.83
N ILE A 192 34.95 -7.79 -6.93
CA ILE A 192 36.11 -6.98 -6.53
C ILE A 192 37.13 -7.82 -5.75
N ILE A 193 36.72 -8.72 -4.87
CA ILE A 193 37.62 -9.51 -4.03
C ILE A 193 38.11 -10.79 -4.72
N ALA A 194 37.51 -11.21 -5.82
CA ALA A 194 37.89 -12.38 -6.57
C ALA A 194 39.25 -12.21 -7.26
N ARG A 195 39.98 -13.32 -7.48
CA ARG A 195 41.26 -13.30 -8.20
C ARG A 195 40.99 -13.16 -9.69
N GLU A 196 41.86 -12.42 -10.40
CA GLU A 196 41.72 -12.10 -11.82
C GLU A 196 41.44 -13.29 -12.75
N ASN A 197 41.98 -14.47 -12.42
CA ASN A 197 41.86 -15.67 -13.24
C ASN A 197 40.83 -16.68 -12.68
N THR A 198 40.05 -16.30 -11.67
CA THR A 198 38.97 -17.18 -11.17
C THR A 198 37.88 -17.25 -12.25
N PRO A 199 37.40 -18.45 -12.59
CA PRO A 199 36.20 -18.59 -13.43
C PRO A 199 35.00 -17.91 -12.77
N LEU A 200 34.17 -17.24 -13.54
CA LEU A 200 32.97 -16.61 -12.98
C LEU A 200 31.99 -17.62 -12.36
N GLU A 201 31.94 -18.83 -12.89
CA GLU A 201 31.10 -19.92 -12.36
C GLU A 201 31.33 -20.21 -10.87
N ASP A 202 32.51 -19.91 -10.35
CA ASP A 202 32.87 -20.12 -8.94
C ASP A 202 32.30 -19.03 -8.01
N ILE A 203 31.83 -17.90 -8.55
CA ILE A 203 31.34 -16.75 -7.78
C ILE A 203 29.92 -16.35 -8.17
N ILE A 204 29.28 -16.99 -9.14
CA ILE A 204 27.89 -16.75 -9.52
C ILE A 204 26.95 -17.36 -8.45
N SER A 205 26.05 -16.55 -7.93
CA SER A 205 24.89 -17.00 -7.15
C SER A 205 23.81 -17.49 -8.10
N VAL A 206 23.71 -18.80 -8.28
CA VAL A 206 22.71 -19.42 -9.19
C VAL A 206 21.30 -19.52 -8.58
N SER A 207 21.18 -19.30 -7.27
CA SER A 207 19.90 -19.30 -6.56
C SER A 207 19.37 -17.87 -6.31
N TYR A 208 19.82 -16.93 -7.14
CA TYR A 208 19.39 -15.55 -7.04
C TYR A 208 17.88 -15.43 -7.32
N PRO A 209 17.11 -14.65 -6.51
CA PRO A 209 15.68 -14.48 -6.72
C PRO A 209 15.40 -13.75 -8.03
N TYR A 210 14.23 -14.00 -8.61
CA TYR A 210 13.75 -13.30 -9.79
C TYR A 210 12.22 -13.21 -9.75
N VAL A 211 11.64 -12.33 -10.55
CA VAL A 211 10.22 -12.22 -10.84
C VAL A 211 10.00 -12.33 -12.34
N THR A 212 8.79 -12.70 -12.75
CA THR A 212 8.40 -12.65 -14.17
C THR A 212 7.65 -11.36 -14.47
N ASP A 213 7.79 -10.86 -15.68
CA ASP A 213 7.27 -9.58 -16.14
C ASP A 213 5.76 -9.38 -15.91
N HIS A 214 4.95 -10.42 -16.12
CA HIS A 214 3.51 -10.42 -15.90
C HIS A 214 3.07 -10.90 -14.51
N GLU A 215 4.00 -11.13 -13.59
CA GLU A 215 3.68 -11.47 -12.20
C GLU A 215 3.16 -10.23 -11.47
N LYS A 216 2.08 -10.38 -10.70
CA LYS A 216 1.54 -9.24 -9.95
C LYS A 216 2.47 -8.81 -8.82
N ILE A 217 2.65 -7.53 -8.67
CA ILE A 217 3.51 -6.94 -7.63
C ILE A 217 3.05 -7.39 -6.23
N SER A 218 1.76 -7.37 -5.95
CA SER A 218 1.17 -7.84 -4.69
C SER A 218 1.48 -9.31 -4.37
N GLU A 219 1.66 -10.16 -5.39
CA GLU A 219 1.98 -11.59 -5.21
C GLU A 219 3.49 -11.82 -4.98
N CYS A 220 4.36 -10.95 -5.49
CA CYS A 220 5.82 -11.11 -5.38
C CYS A 220 6.47 -10.27 -4.26
N ILE A 221 5.77 -9.26 -3.74
CA ILE A 221 6.32 -8.26 -2.81
C ILE A 221 6.90 -8.89 -1.53
N GLU A 222 6.26 -9.92 -0.97
CA GLU A 222 6.75 -10.60 0.23
C GLU A 222 8.06 -11.35 -0.07
N ARG A 223 8.12 -12.02 -1.24
CA ARG A 223 9.34 -12.67 -1.72
C ARG A 223 10.46 -11.66 -1.95
N LEU A 224 10.18 -10.52 -2.57
CA LEU A 224 11.15 -9.45 -2.78
C LEU A 224 11.74 -8.95 -1.45
N LYS A 225 10.89 -8.74 -0.45
CA LYS A 225 11.30 -8.32 0.90
C LYS A 225 12.13 -9.37 1.64
N ASP A 226 11.81 -10.66 1.49
CA ASP A 226 12.48 -11.75 2.20
C ASP A 226 13.92 -11.94 1.75
N TYR A 227 14.21 -11.72 0.48
CA TYR A 227 15.58 -11.81 -0.05
C TYR A 227 16.43 -10.59 0.31
N ALA A 228 15.83 -9.40 0.42
CA ALA A 228 16.50 -8.13 0.78
C ALA A 228 17.75 -7.84 -0.07
N GLU A 229 17.68 -8.13 -1.37
CA GLU A 229 18.72 -7.83 -2.34
C GLU A 229 18.65 -6.36 -2.78
N ASP A 230 19.74 -5.80 -3.28
CA ASP A 230 19.79 -4.41 -3.77
C ASP A 230 18.91 -4.21 -5.02
N SER A 231 18.80 -5.24 -5.85
CA SER A 231 17.89 -5.28 -6.99
C SER A 231 17.56 -6.73 -7.39
N ILE A 232 16.40 -6.95 -8.02
CA ILE A 232 15.90 -8.27 -8.41
C ILE A 232 15.58 -8.27 -9.90
N PRO A 233 16.06 -9.26 -10.69
CA PRO A 233 15.85 -9.31 -12.13
C PRO A 233 14.41 -9.65 -12.49
N VAL A 234 13.89 -8.95 -13.50
CA VAL A 234 12.62 -9.23 -14.17
C VAL A 234 12.90 -10.03 -15.44
N LEU A 235 12.25 -11.17 -15.54
CA LEU A 235 12.46 -12.12 -16.63
C LEU A 235 11.18 -12.31 -17.43
N THR A 236 11.33 -12.52 -18.74
CA THR A 236 10.23 -13.05 -19.57
C THR A 236 9.94 -14.52 -19.22
N ASP A 237 8.81 -15.05 -19.66
CA ASP A 237 8.47 -16.48 -19.55
C ASP A 237 9.53 -17.39 -20.19
N GLU A 238 10.31 -16.88 -21.17
CA GLU A 238 11.41 -17.59 -21.82
C GLU A 238 12.73 -17.52 -21.02
N GLY A 239 12.78 -16.75 -19.92
CA GLY A 239 13.94 -16.56 -19.04
C GLY A 239 14.93 -15.53 -19.58
N GLU A 240 14.51 -14.61 -20.41
CA GLU A 240 15.31 -13.44 -20.85
C GLU A 240 15.23 -12.33 -19.80
N LEU A 241 16.37 -11.75 -19.49
CA LEU A 241 16.44 -10.59 -18.59
C LEU A 241 16.03 -9.33 -19.35
N ILE A 242 14.98 -8.66 -18.88
CA ILE A 242 14.43 -7.46 -19.54
C ILE A 242 14.53 -6.19 -18.68
N GLY A 243 14.70 -6.34 -17.39
CA GLY A 243 14.80 -5.24 -16.44
C GLY A 243 15.16 -5.72 -15.05
N VAL A 244 15.19 -4.81 -14.11
CA VAL A 244 15.39 -5.08 -12.68
C VAL A 244 14.46 -4.20 -11.87
N ILE A 245 14.01 -4.68 -10.71
CA ILE A 245 13.31 -3.90 -9.68
C ILE A 245 14.33 -3.62 -8.58
N THR A 246 14.55 -2.37 -8.24
CA THR A 246 15.50 -1.99 -7.19
C THR A 246 14.89 -2.13 -5.79
N ALA A 247 15.72 -2.09 -4.76
CA ALA A 247 15.25 -2.09 -3.38
C ALA A 247 14.39 -0.85 -3.06
N GLN A 248 14.60 0.28 -3.76
CA GLN A 248 13.79 1.48 -3.64
C GLN A 248 12.38 1.23 -4.19
N ASP A 249 12.27 0.69 -5.41
CA ASP A 249 10.97 0.39 -6.04
C ASP A 249 10.17 -0.63 -5.22
N VAL A 250 10.86 -1.60 -4.60
CA VAL A 250 10.21 -2.55 -3.67
C VAL A 250 9.63 -1.82 -2.46
N VAL A 251 10.33 -0.84 -1.89
CA VAL A 251 9.82 -0.06 -0.75
C VAL A 251 8.62 0.77 -1.19
N GLU A 252 8.67 1.40 -2.35
CA GLU A 252 7.59 2.20 -2.91
C GLU A 252 6.36 1.33 -3.21
N ALA A 253 6.54 0.21 -3.91
CA ALA A 253 5.46 -0.74 -4.16
C ALA A 253 4.81 -1.28 -2.87
N VAL A 254 5.59 -1.46 -1.79
CA VAL A 254 5.05 -1.83 -0.47
C VAL A 254 4.20 -0.71 0.12
N ASP A 255 4.64 0.54 -0.01
CA ASP A 255 3.92 1.70 0.52
C ASP A 255 2.60 1.91 -0.24
N ASP A 256 2.64 1.82 -1.56
CA ASP A 256 1.46 1.87 -2.44
C ASP A 256 0.43 0.80 -2.08
N GLU A 257 0.83 -0.47 -1.98
CA GLU A 257 -0.06 -1.58 -1.63
C GLU A 257 -0.66 -1.38 -0.24
N MET A 258 0.14 -0.92 0.74
CA MET A 258 -0.36 -0.61 2.08
C MET A 258 -1.35 0.55 2.08
N GLY A 259 -1.12 1.56 1.28
CA GLY A 259 -1.99 2.70 1.11
C GLY A 259 -3.32 2.31 0.46
N GLU A 260 -3.28 1.50 -0.60
CA GLU A 260 -4.47 0.94 -1.23
C GLU A 260 -5.30 0.08 -0.27
N ASP A 261 -4.65 -0.82 0.46
CA ASP A 261 -5.30 -1.65 1.47
C ASP A 261 -5.99 -0.80 2.55
N TYR A 262 -5.31 0.28 2.98
CA TYR A 262 -5.87 1.22 3.94
C TYR A 262 -7.09 1.96 3.37
N ALA A 263 -7.03 2.40 2.13
CA ALA A 263 -8.14 3.05 1.43
C ALA A 263 -9.34 2.08 1.29
N LYS A 264 -9.10 0.86 0.81
CA LYS A 264 -10.11 -0.20 0.69
C LYS A 264 -10.73 -0.55 2.04
N LEU A 265 -9.92 -0.66 3.11
CA LEU A 265 -10.41 -0.87 4.48
C LEU A 265 -11.31 0.28 4.95
N GLY A 266 -11.03 1.50 4.55
CA GLY A 266 -11.85 2.69 4.77
C GLY A 266 -13.16 2.72 3.96
N GLY A 267 -13.29 1.87 2.93
CA GLY A 267 -14.42 1.85 2.00
C GLY A 267 -14.28 2.86 0.87
N LEU A 268 -13.04 3.17 0.47
CA LEU A 268 -12.73 3.92 -0.74
C LEU A 268 -12.43 2.95 -1.89
N THR A 269 -12.48 3.42 -3.12
CA THR A 269 -12.08 2.64 -4.30
C THR A 269 -10.58 2.68 -4.56
N GLU A 270 -9.94 3.79 -4.18
CA GLU A 270 -8.53 4.10 -4.40
C GLU A 270 -8.02 5.00 -3.27
N GLN A 271 -6.71 5.19 -3.16
CA GLN A 271 -6.10 6.18 -2.28
C GLN A 271 -6.60 7.59 -2.61
N GLU A 272 -6.55 8.49 -1.64
CA GLU A 272 -7.04 9.87 -1.78
C GLU A 272 -5.98 10.83 -1.23
N ASP A 273 -5.61 11.80 -2.07
CA ASP A 273 -4.67 12.85 -1.75
C ASP A 273 -5.32 14.15 -1.28
N LEU A 274 -4.56 14.97 -0.55
CA LEU A 274 -5.00 16.28 -0.07
C LEU A 274 -5.27 17.28 -1.22
N GLU A 275 -4.47 17.21 -2.29
CA GLU A 275 -4.53 18.11 -3.45
C GLU A 275 -5.65 17.74 -4.43
N GLU A 276 -6.28 16.57 -4.29
CA GLU A 276 -7.34 16.10 -5.19
C GLU A 276 -8.57 17.01 -5.22
N SER A 277 -9.19 17.09 -6.39
CA SER A 277 -10.44 17.82 -6.54
C SER A 277 -11.59 17.15 -5.76
N THR A 278 -12.51 17.96 -5.20
CA THR A 278 -13.71 17.46 -4.51
C THR A 278 -14.52 16.46 -5.36
N LEU A 279 -14.54 16.62 -6.68
CA LEU A 279 -15.28 15.72 -7.57
C LEU A 279 -14.59 14.36 -7.69
N THR A 280 -13.28 14.32 -7.69
CA THR A 280 -12.47 13.08 -7.67
C THR A 280 -12.71 12.33 -6.36
N SER A 281 -12.57 13.01 -5.21
CA SER A 281 -12.86 12.41 -3.89
C SER A 281 -14.28 11.83 -3.79
N VAL A 282 -15.29 12.55 -4.34
CA VAL A 282 -16.67 12.04 -4.39
C VAL A 282 -16.77 10.76 -5.22
N LYS A 283 -16.09 10.69 -6.37
CA LYS A 283 -16.09 9.48 -7.22
C LYS A 283 -15.49 8.27 -6.50
N LYS A 284 -14.42 8.47 -5.74
CA LYS A 284 -13.75 7.40 -4.97
C LYS A 284 -14.59 6.89 -3.79
N ARG A 285 -15.43 7.72 -3.17
CA ARG A 285 -16.24 7.38 -1.98
C ARG A 285 -17.67 6.95 -2.33
N LEU A 286 -18.32 7.56 -3.31
CA LEU A 286 -19.74 7.40 -3.60
C LEU A 286 -20.18 5.95 -3.93
N PRO A 287 -19.43 5.16 -4.71
CA PRO A 287 -19.82 3.79 -5.03
C PRO A 287 -20.09 2.94 -3.78
N TRP A 288 -19.20 2.96 -2.80
CA TRP A 288 -19.37 2.25 -1.54
C TRP A 288 -20.53 2.79 -0.72
N LEU A 289 -20.68 4.10 -0.63
CA LEU A 289 -21.81 4.72 0.11
C LEU A 289 -23.16 4.32 -0.47
N ILE A 290 -23.27 4.17 -1.79
CA ILE A 290 -24.50 3.69 -2.44
C ILE A 290 -24.79 2.23 -2.06
N ILE A 291 -23.78 1.35 -2.10
CA ILE A 291 -23.94 -0.05 -1.68
C ILE A 291 -24.39 -0.13 -0.22
N LEU A 292 -23.74 0.63 0.67
CA LEU A 292 -24.05 0.68 2.09
C LEU A 292 -25.46 1.24 2.36
N LEU A 293 -25.93 2.20 1.56
CA LEU A 293 -27.30 2.72 1.64
C LEU A 293 -28.34 1.60 1.40
N PHE A 294 -28.16 0.81 0.35
CA PHE A 294 -29.06 -0.32 0.06
C PHE A 294 -28.99 -1.41 1.12
N LEU A 295 -27.81 -1.75 1.61
CA LEU A 295 -27.63 -2.69 2.71
C LEU A 295 -28.29 -2.17 4.00
N GLY A 296 -28.15 -0.87 4.32
CA GLY A 296 -28.80 -0.23 5.45
C GLY A 296 -30.34 -0.28 5.39
N ILE A 297 -30.93 -0.13 4.19
CA ILE A 297 -32.36 -0.35 3.98
C ILE A 297 -32.73 -1.81 4.32
N GLY A 298 -31.90 -2.78 3.95
CA GLY A 298 -32.06 -4.18 4.30
C GLY A 298 -32.06 -4.39 5.82
N VAL A 299 -31.10 -3.83 6.54
CA VAL A 299 -31.04 -3.87 8.02
C VAL A 299 -32.27 -3.24 8.62
N SER A 300 -32.72 -2.07 8.15
CA SER A 300 -33.91 -1.40 8.63
C SER A 300 -35.19 -2.26 8.43
N SER A 301 -35.25 -2.98 7.32
CA SER A 301 -36.40 -3.91 7.05
C SER A 301 -36.42 -5.06 8.04
N VAL A 302 -35.27 -5.59 8.44
CA VAL A 302 -35.14 -6.65 9.45
C VAL A 302 -35.53 -6.12 10.83
N VAL A 303 -35.13 -4.89 11.21
CA VAL A 303 -35.59 -4.24 12.45
C VAL A 303 -37.12 -4.17 12.49
N GLY A 304 -37.75 -3.85 11.35
CA GLY A 304 -39.21 -3.82 11.23
C GLY A 304 -39.92 -5.15 11.57
N ILE A 305 -39.28 -6.30 11.35
CA ILE A 305 -39.84 -7.62 11.75
C ILE A 305 -40.01 -7.71 13.27
N PHE A 306 -39.17 -7.03 14.03
CA PHE A 306 -39.20 -7.03 15.50
C PHE A 306 -40.05 -5.88 16.11
N GLU A 307 -40.82 -5.15 15.31
CA GLU A 307 -41.69 -4.05 15.80
C GLU A 307 -42.62 -4.48 16.94
N THR A 308 -43.12 -5.70 16.88
CA THR A 308 -43.98 -6.26 17.95
C THR A 308 -43.21 -6.42 19.27
N VAL A 309 -41.93 -6.79 19.25
CA VAL A 309 -41.08 -6.90 20.44
C VAL A 309 -40.88 -5.53 21.07
N VAL A 310 -40.62 -4.52 20.24
CA VAL A 310 -40.46 -3.13 20.69
C VAL A 310 -41.73 -2.56 21.25
N ALA A 311 -42.90 -2.86 20.65
CA ALA A 311 -44.19 -2.41 21.13
C ALA A 311 -44.54 -2.96 22.52
N VAL A 312 -44.15 -4.20 22.80
CA VAL A 312 -44.40 -4.88 24.07
C VAL A 312 -43.40 -4.48 25.17
N LEU A 313 -42.11 -4.30 24.79
CA LEU A 313 -41.03 -3.93 25.70
C LEU A 313 -40.24 -2.71 25.18
N PRO A 314 -40.81 -1.48 25.20
CA PRO A 314 -40.17 -0.31 24.58
C PRO A 314 -38.79 0.03 25.16
N ILE A 315 -38.48 -0.39 26.38
CA ILE A 315 -37.18 -0.10 27.02
C ILE A 315 -35.99 -0.75 26.29
N VAL A 316 -36.22 -1.84 25.55
CA VAL A 316 -35.12 -2.55 24.85
C VAL A 316 -34.55 -1.72 23.71
N ILE A 317 -35.33 -0.82 23.10
CA ILE A 317 -34.82 0.05 22.03
C ILE A 317 -33.68 0.98 22.49
N CYS A 318 -33.69 1.32 23.79
CA CYS A 318 -32.64 2.18 24.37
C CYS A 318 -31.24 1.56 24.29
N PHE A 319 -31.13 0.24 24.18
CA PHE A 319 -29.85 -0.46 24.19
C PHE A 319 -29.47 -1.05 22.83
N GLN A 320 -30.33 -0.88 21.81
CA GLN A 320 -30.07 -1.35 20.45
C GLN A 320 -28.76 -0.76 19.93
N SER A 321 -28.59 0.56 19.98
CA SER A 321 -27.36 1.23 19.48
C SER A 321 -26.10 0.72 20.17
N LEU A 322 -26.13 0.44 21.47
CA LEU A 322 -25.01 -0.11 22.21
C LEU A 322 -24.57 -1.47 21.62
N ILE A 323 -25.53 -2.35 21.31
CA ILE A 323 -25.22 -3.68 20.82
C ILE A 323 -24.71 -3.64 19.37
N LEU A 324 -25.33 -2.82 18.51
CA LEU A 324 -24.90 -2.63 17.13
C LEU A 324 -23.49 -2.06 17.08
N ASP A 325 -23.23 -0.98 17.84
CA ASP A 325 -21.91 -0.34 17.92
C ASP A 325 -20.81 -1.31 18.35
N MET A 326 -21.05 -2.05 19.45
CA MET A 326 -20.05 -3.03 19.93
C MET A 326 -19.83 -4.19 18.95
N ALA A 327 -20.88 -4.65 18.29
CA ALA A 327 -20.78 -5.68 17.26
C ALA A 327 -20.00 -5.21 16.04
N GLY A 328 -20.28 -4.00 15.55
CA GLY A 328 -19.55 -3.38 14.46
C GLY A 328 -18.04 -3.23 14.77
N ASN A 329 -17.75 -2.66 15.94
CA ASN A 329 -16.35 -2.45 16.37
C ASN A 329 -15.55 -3.75 16.49
N VAL A 330 -16.10 -4.79 17.09
CA VAL A 330 -15.41 -6.10 17.19
C VAL A 330 -15.23 -6.74 15.83
N GLY A 331 -16.23 -6.64 14.96
CA GLY A 331 -16.10 -7.15 13.59
C GLY A 331 -15.01 -6.46 12.79
N THR A 332 -14.91 -5.13 12.90
CA THR A 332 -13.85 -4.36 12.25
C THR A 332 -12.46 -4.68 12.81
N GLN A 333 -12.35 -4.91 14.14
CA GLN A 333 -11.10 -5.36 14.73
C GLN A 333 -10.67 -6.74 14.23
N SER A 334 -11.59 -7.70 14.14
CA SER A 334 -11.30 -9.03 13.59
C SER A 334 -11.01 -8.98 12.08
N LEU A 335 -11.65 -8.07 11.32
CA LEU A 335 -11.36 -7.79 9.92
C LEU A 335 -9.90 -7.35 9.76
N ALA A 336 -9.48 -6.30 10.46
CA ALA A 336 -8.12 -5.76 10.36
C ALA A 336 -7.04 -6.81 10.67
N VAL A 337 -7.25 -7.63 11.72
CA VAL A 337 -6.35 -8.75 12.04
C VAL A 337 -6.34 -9.79 10.93
N THR A 338 -7.50 -10.09 10.34
CA THR A 338 -7.61 -11.13 9.31
C THR A 338 -6.98 -10.69 8.00
N ILE A 339 -7.22 -9.45 7.54
CA ILE A 339 -6.56 -8.90 6.35
C ILE A 339 -5.05 -8.99 6.53
N ARG A 340 -4.53 -8.47 7.64
CA ARG A 340 -3.09 -8.48 7.93
C ARG A 340 -2.47 -9.88 7.90
N VAL A 341 -3.20 -10.89 8.36
CA VAL A 341 -2.73 -12.28 8.37
C VAL A 341 -2.87 -12.94 6.99
N LEU A 342 -3.87 -12.53 6.19
CA LEU A 342 -4.08 -13.06 4.83
C LEU A 342 -3.10 -12.48 3.80
N MET A 343 -2.46 -11.35 4.10
CA MET A 343 -1.34 -10.82 3.30
C MET A 343 -0.11 -11.76 3.34
N ASP A 344 -0.03 -12.66 4.30
CA ASP A 344 0.94 -13.77 4.33
C ASP A 344 0.41 -14.92 3.46
N GLU A 345 0.86 -14.99 2.20
CA GLU A 345 0.33 -15.89 1.16
C GLU A 345 0.44 -17.39 1.47
N ASN A 346 1.36 -17.77 2.34
CA ASN A 346 1.68 -19.17 2.62
C ASN A 346 0.81 -19.84 3.69
N LEU A 347 -0.33 -19.25 4.06
CA LEU A 347 -1.21 -19.79 5.10
C LEU A 347 -1.86 -21.12 4.72
N SER A 348 -1.50 -22.15 5.45
CA SER A 348 -2.14 -23.46 5.35
C SER A 348 -3.61 -23.40 5.84
N ALA A 349 -4.42 -24.35 5.38
CA ALA A 349 -5.82 -24.47 5.85
C ALA A 349 -5.91 -24.65 7.38
N GLY A 350 -4.90 -25.26 8.01
CA GLY A 350 -4.81 -25.42 9.45
C GLY A 350 -4.61 -24.10 10.19
N GLU A 351 -3.77 -23.22 9.66
CA GLU A 351 -3.52 -21.88 10.20
C GLU A 351 -4.73 -20.97 10.06
N LYS A 352 -5.40 -21.00 8.89
CA LYS A 352 -6.68 -20.31 8.69
C LYS A 352 -7.74 -20.73 9.73
N LEU A 353 -7.86 -22.04 10.00
CA LEU A 353 -8.78 -22.54 11.03
C LEU A 353 -8.34 -22.11 12.46
N LYS A 354 -7.04 -22.07 12.71
CA LYS A 354 -6.48 -21.59 13.99
C LYS A 354 -6.80 -20.10 14.20
N LEU A 355 -6.73 -19.27 13.16
CA LEU A 355 -7.13 -17.87 13.21
C LEU A 355 -8.61 -17.71 13.56
N VAL A 356 -9.51 -18.42 12.87
CA VAL A 356 -10.96 -18.42 13.18
C VAL A 356 -11.19 -18.80 14.64
N GLY A 357 -10.54 -19.86 15.13
CA GLY A 357 -10.67 -20.30 16.53
C GLY A 357 -10.06 -19.31 17.54
N LYS A 358 -9.05 -18.54 17.15
CA LYS A 358 -8.48 -17.45 17.97
C LYS A 358 -9.46 -16.29 18.07
N GLU A 359 -9.96 -15.80 16.93
CA GLU A 359 -10.88 -14.67 16.88
C GLU A 359 -12.22 -14.98 17.60
N ALA A 360 -12.76 -16.20 17.45
CA ALA A 360 -13.93 -16.63 18.22
C ALA A 360 -13.70 -16.57 19.74
N ARG A 361 -12.50 -16.97 20.22
CA ARG A 361 -12.15 -16.88 21.64
C ARG A 361 -11.97 -15.44 22.11
N VAL A 362 -11.39 -14.58 21.28
CA VAL A 362 -11.25 -13.15 21.57
C VAL A 362 -12.65 -12.50 21.65
N GLY A 363 -13.52 -12.74 20.66
CA GLY A 363 -14.90 -12.26 20.66
C GLY A 363 -15.69 -12.74 21.88
N PHE A 364 -15.53 -14.02 22.28
CA PHE A 364 -16.16 -14.56 23.49
C PHE A 364 -15.62 -13.90 24.77
N SER A 365 -14.32 -13.74 24.89
CA SER A 365 -13.70 -13.14 26.09
C SER A 365 -14.11 -11.69 26.28
N ASN A 366 -14.05 -10.90 25.20
CA ASN A 366 -14.48 -9.51 25.18
C ASN A 366 -16.00 -9.40 25.45
N GLY A 367 -16.79 -10.27 24.81
CA GLY A 367 -18.23 -10.34 25.02
C GLY A 367 -18.61 -10.70 26.45
N MET A 368 -17.89 -11.61 27.09
CA MET A 368 -18.11 -11.97 28.50
C MET A 368 -17.82 -10.79 29.44
N ILE A 369 -16.67 -10.13 29.26
CA ILE A 369 -16.27 -8.98 30.09
C ILE A 369 -17.29 -7.85 29.94
N LEU A 370 -17.59 -7.46 28.70
CA LEU A 370 -18.51 -6.36 28.40
C LEU A 370 -19.95 -6.73 28.73
N GLY A 371 -20.35 -7.99 28.57
CA GLY A 371 -21.67 -8.50 28.98
C GLY A 371 -21.87 -8.38 30.49
N VAL A 372 -20.89 -8.74 31.32
CA VAL A 372 -20.94 -8.57 32.78
C VAL A 372 -20.95 -7.09 33.18
N LEU A 373 -20.14 -6.26 32.55
CA LEU A 373 -20.14 -4.81 32.78
C LEU A 373 -21.51 -4.21 32.40
N SER A 374 -22.05 -4.57 31.23
CA SER A 374 -23.39 -4.14 30.79
C SER A 374 -24.50 -4.59 31.76
N PHE A 375 -24.43 -5.82 32.23
CA PHE A 375 -25.35 -6.30 33.24
C PHE A 375 -25.38 -5.40 34.48
N ALA A 376 -24.21 -5.06 35.01
CA ALA A 376 -24.10 -4.22 36.20
C ALA A 376 -24.54 -2.78 35.93
N PHE A 377 -23.96 -2.12 34.92
CA PHE A 377 -24.25 -0.71 34.67
C PHE A 377 -25.64 -0.44 34.15
N ILE A 378 -26.16 -1.25 33.22
CA ILE A 378 -27.49 -1.08 32.65
C ILE A 378 -28.54 -1.43 33.71
N GLY A 379 -28.30 -2.47 34.51
CA GLY A 379 -29.21 -2.82 35.61
C GLY A 379 -29.39 -1.69 36.62
N VAL A 380 -28.27 -1.10 37.04
CA VAL A 380 -28.27 0.09 37.92
C VAL A 380 -28.91 1.30 37.25
N TYR A 381 -28.59 1.54 35.96
CA TYR A 381 -29.18 2.62 35.17
C TYR A 381 -30.73 2.51 35.10
N ILE A 382 -31.26 1.36 34.74
CA ILE A 382 -32.69 1.14 34.64
C ILE A 382 -33.35 1.30 36.03
N TRP A 383 -32.73 0.79 37.08
CA TRP A 383 -33.25 0.89 38.44
C TRP A 383 -33.30 2.32 38.95
N LEU A 384 -32.17 3.03 38.90
CA LEU A 384 -32.04 4.39 39.47
C LEU A 384 -32.67 5.49 38.61
N PHE A 385 -32.45 5.45 37.31
CA PHE A 385 -32.85 6.57 36.40
C PHE A 385 -34.19 6.33 35.70
N LYS A 386 -34.59 5.08 35.48
CA LYS A 386 -35.89 4.75 34.92
C LYS A 386 -36.91 4.38 35.97
N HIS A 387 -36.51 4.34 37.27
CA HIS A 387 -37.35 4.06 38.43
C HIS A 387 -38.10 2.71 38.32
N ASN A 388 -37.52 1.70 37.68
CA ASN A 388 -38.10 0.38 37.56
C ASN A 388 -37.75 -0.52 38.76
N PRO A 389 -38.54 -1.55 39.05
CA PRO A 389 -38.20 -2.53 40.10
C PRO A 389 -36.83 -3.19 39.85
N VAL A 390 -36.10 -3.46 40.94
CA VAL A 390 -34.74 -4.06 40.86
C VAL A 390 -34.74 -5.34 40.02
N GLY A 391 -35.66 -6.27 40.32
CA GLY A 391 -35.78 -7.54 39.59
C GLY A 391 -35.96 -7.34 38.09
N TYR A 392 -36.89 -6.49 37.68
CA TYR A 392 -37.14 -6.14 36.30
C TYR A 392 -35.91 -5.52 35.60
N SER A 393 -35.25 -4.59 36.31
CA SER A 393 -34.06 -3.92 35.79
C SER A 393 -32.92 -4.88 35.50
N PHE A 394 -32.63 -5.81 36.40
CA PHE A 394 -31.55 -6.78 36.23
C PHE A 394 -31.95 -7.94 35.29
N MET A 395 -33.21 -8.26 35.09
CA MET A 395 -33.66 -9.20 34.07
C MET A 395 -33.41 -8.65 32.66
N ILE A 396 -33.76 -7.39 32.41
CA ILE A 396 -33.51 -6.73 31.14
C ILE A 396 -31.98 -6.60 30.89
N SER A 397 -31.23 -6.10 31.86
CA SER A 397 -29.79 -5.95 31.71
C SER A 397 -29.07 -7.27 31.50
N GLY A 398 -29.54 -8.35 32.10
CA GLY A 398 -29.05 -9.71 31.88
C GLY A 398 -29.28 -10.18 30.44
N CYS A 399 -30.44 -9.92 29.89
CA CYS A 399 -30.75 -10.21 28.49
C CYS A 399 -29.86 -9.37 27.54
N VAL A 400 -29.70 -8.07 27.82
CA VAL A 400 -28.79 -7.17 27.05
C VAL A 400 -27.36 -7.67 27.09
N GLY A 401 -26.83 -8.06 28.27
CA GLY A 401 -25.48 -8.58 28.42
C GLY A 401 -25.26 -9.90 27.67
N LEU A 402 -26.23 -10.82 27.70
CA LEU A 402 -26.18 -12.07 26.92
C LEU A 402 -26.24 -11.80 25.42
N ALA A 403 -27.11 -10.89 24.99
CA ALA A 403 -27.20 -10.50 23.57
C ALA A 403 -25.92 -9.84 23.08
N LEU A 404 -25.29 -8.97 23.89
CA LEU A 404 -24.02 -8.37 23.61
C LEU A 404 -22.91 -9.42 23.43
N MET A 405 -22.81 -10.38 24.33
CA MET A 405 -21.86 -11.48 24.24
C MET A 405 -22.05 -12.30 22.97
N ALA A 406 -23.28 -12.68 22.64
CA ALA A 406 -23.61 -13.44 21.44
C ALA A 406 -23.30 -12.64 20.17
N ALA A 407 -23.67 -11.36 20.10
CA ALA A 407 -23.41 -10.48 18.98
C ALA A 407 -21.90 -10.34 18.74
N MET A 408 -21.11 -10.13 19.79
CA MET A 408 -19.65 -9.97 19.67
C MET A 408 -18.95 -11.23 19.16
N VAL A 409 -19.39 -12.43 19.59
CA VAL A 409 -18.84 -13.70 19.08
C VAL A 409 -19.13 -13.85 17.58
N ILE A 410 -20.39 -13.63 17.19
CA ILE A 410 -20.80 -13.80 15.79
C ILE A 410 -20.13 -12.74 14.92
N SER A 411 -20.05 -11.49 15.38
CA SER A 411 -19.42 -10.39 14.66
C SER A 411 -17.93 -10.60 14.46
N SER A 412 -17.22 -11.13 15.48
CA SER A 412 -15.81 -11.51 15.34
C SER A 412 -15.63 -12.61 14.27
N LEU A 413 -16.53 -13.60 14.25
CA LEU A 413 -16.51 -14.64 13.21
C LEU A 413 -16.82 -14.08 11.83
N VAL A 414 -17.77 -13.17 11.69
CA VAL A 414 -18.10 -12.51 10.42
C VAL A 414 -16.90 -11.71 9.92
N GLY A 415 -16.29 -10.88 10.77
CA GLY A 415 -15.09 -10.10 10.46
C GLY A 415 -13.88 -10.96 10.05
N THR A 416 -13.86 -12.24 10.43
CA THR A 416 -12.82 -13.18 10.03
C THR A 416 -13.18 -13.98 8.79
N LEU A 417 -14.41 -14.50 8.71
CA LEU A 417 -14.82 -15.42 7.64
C LEU A 417 -15.09 -14.71 6.31
N VAL A 418 -15.58 -13.47 6.34
CA VAL A 418 -15.88 -12.71 5.11
C VAL A 418 -14.61 -12.43 4.29
N PRO A 419 -13.54 -11.83 4.85
CA PRO A 419 -12.31 -11.64 4.08
C PRO A 419 -11.65 -12.96 3.67
N MET A 420 -11.72 -14.02 4.48
CA MET A 420 -11.26 -15.35 4.08
C MET A 420 -12.03 -15.92 2.89
N LEU A 421 -13.34 -15.64 2.81
CA LEU A 421 -14.15 -16.04 1.68
C LEU A 421 -13.73 -15.29 0.42
N PHE A 422 -13.51 -13.97 0.51
CA PHE A 422 -13.06 -13.14 -0.60
C PHE A 422 -11.71 -13.63 -1.12
N HIS A 423 -10.73 -13.82 -0.25
CA HIS A 423 -9.45 -14.42 -0.59
C HIS A 423 -9.61 -15.79 -1.30
N LYS A 424 -10.51 -16.66 -0.82
CA LYS A 424 -10.73 -17.97 -1.44
C LYS A 424 -11.29 -17.90 -2.87
N ILE A 425 -12.10 -16.90 -3.17
CA ILE A 425 -12.67 -16.67 -4.51
C ILE A 425 -11.83 -15.71 -5.35
N LYS A 426 -10.58 -15.46 -4.91
CA LYS A 426 -9.62 -14.57 -5.58
C LYS A 426 -10.12 -13.12 -5.71
N ILE A 427 -10.86 -12.63 -4.75
CA ILE A 427 -11.16 -11.22 -4.54
C ILE A 427 -10.26 -10.73 -3.42
N ASP A 428 -9.69 -9.55 -3.58
CA ASP A 428 -8.87 -8.90 -2.57
C ASP A 428 -9.61 -8.84 -1.22
N PRO A 429 -9.02 -9.40 -0.13
CA PRO A 429 -9.65 -9.38 1.19
C PRO A 429 -9.93 -7.98 1.74
N ALA A 430 -9.16 -6.97 1.35
CA ALA A 430 -9.31 -5.58 1.78
C ALA A 430 -10.64 -4.96 1.29
N VAL A 431 -11.19 -5.46 0.17
CA VAL A 431 -12.53 -5.10 -0.31
C VAL A 431 -13.64 -5.43 0.70
N ALA A 432 -13.42 -6.38 1.63
CA ALA A 432 -14.30 -6.61 2.77
C ALA A 432 -14.25 -5.45 3.79
N SER A 433 -14.36 -4.24 3.33
CA SER A 433 -14.13 -2.98 4.04
C SER A 433 -14.80 -2.89 5.44
N GLY A 434 -14.21 -2.05 6.31
CA GLY A 434 -14.79 -1.79 7.64
C GLY A 434 -16.27 -1.42 7.60
N PRO A 435 -16.72 -0.47 6.76
CA PRO A 435 -18.12 -0.12 6.60
C PRO A 435 -19.02 -1.28 6.16
N LEU A 436 -18.56 -2.14 5.25
CA LEU A 436 -19.30 -3.33 4.82
C LEU A 436 -19.49 -4.32 5.98
N ILE A 437 -18.38 -4.65 6.66
CA ILE A 437 -18.42 -5.55 7.83
C ILE A 437 -19.30 -4.99 8.94
N THR A 438 -19.22 -3.68 9.22
CA THR A 438 -20.11 -3.04 10.21
C THR A 438 -21.58 -3.21 9.83
N THR A 439 -21.96 -2.99 8.58
CA THR A 439 -23.34 -3.13 8.13
C THR A 439 -23.84 -4.58 8.21
N VAL A 440 -22.99 -5.55 7.87
CA VAL A 440 -23.32 -6.98 8.02
C VAL A 440 -23.46 -7.34 9.50
N ASN A 441 -22.59 -6.81 10.36
CA ASN A 441 -22.65 -7.03 11.80
C ASN A 441 -23.87 -6.37 12.45
N ASP A 442 -24.34 -5.22 11.95
CA ASP A 442 -25.58 -4.60 12.39
C ASP A 442 -26.78 -5.54 12.16
N LEU A 443 -26.84 -6.18 10.99
CA LEU A 443 -27.87 -7.17 10.71
C LEU A 443 -27.83 -8.34 11.69
N VAL A 444 -26.64 -8.90 11.93
CA VAL A 444 -26.42 -10.00 12.88
C VAL A 444 -26.81 -9.58 14.31
N ALA A 445 -26.35 -8.39 14.71
CA ALA A 445 -26.60 -7.84 16.04
C ALA A 445 -28.12 -7.61 16.30
N VAL A 446 -28.82 -7.08 15.32
CA VAL A 446 -30.31 -6.90 15.40
C VAL A 446 -31.02 -8.23 15.61
N ILE A 447 -30.69 -9.23 14.80
CA ILE A 447 -31.28 -10.57 14.89
C ILE A 447 -30.95 -11.21 16.25
N ALA A 448 -29.70 -11.17 16.68
CA ALA A 448 -29.25 -11.73 17.95
C ALA A 448 -29.94 -11.02 19.13
N TYR A 449 -29.98 -9.70 19.12
CA TYR A 449 -30.55 -8.90 20.20
C TYR A 449 -32.05 -9.11 20.34
N TYR A 450 -32.82 -8.78 19.32
CA TYR A 450 -34.26 -8.88 19.39
C TYR A 450 -34.74 -10.33 19.44
N GLY A 451 -34.02 -11.26 18.83
CA GLY A 451 -34.29 -12.67 18.95
C GLY A 451 -34.15 -13.17 20.39
N LEU A 452 -33.05 -12.77 21.08
CA LEU A 452 -32.89 -13.10 22.50
C LEU A 452 -33.88 -12.38 23.41
N VAL A 453 -34.20 -11.13 23.14
CA VAL A 453 -35.27 -10.39 23.86
C VAL A 453 -36.58 -11.11 23.71
N TRP A 454 -36.97 -11.53 22.50
CA TRP A 454 -38.20 -12.28 22.27
C TRP A 454 -38.23 -13.57 23.08
N ILE A 455 -37.23 -14.43 22.90
CA ILE A 455 -37.16 -15.74 23.53
C ILE A 455 -37.09 -15.61 25.07
N LEU A 456 -36.15 -14.79 25.58
CA LEU A 456 -35.87 -14.76 27.01
C LEU A 456 -36.89 -13.92 27.80
N LEU A 457 -37.21 -12.71 27.33
CA LEU A 457 -38.02 -11.77 28.11
C LEU A 457 -39.53 -11.98 27.87
N ILE A 458 -39.96 -12.35 26.67
CA ILE A 458 -41.36 -12.51 26.33
C ILE A 458 -41.79 -13.97 26.55
N ASP A 459 -41.13 -14.96 25.89
CA ASP A 459 -41.60 -16.35 25.90
C ASP A 459 -41.26 -17.09 27.21
N VAL A 460 -40.04 -16.86 27.79
CA VAL A 460 -39.57 -17.60 28.97
C VAL A 460 -39.93 -16.88 30.27
N LEU A 461 -39.69 -15.57 30.34
CA LEU A 461 -39.88 -14.80 31.60
C LEU A 461 -41.23 -14.11 31.68
N HIS A 462 -42.02 -14.14 30.60
CA HIS A 462 -43.37 -13.59 30.53
C HIS A 462 -43.48 -12.15 31.07
N LEU A 463 -42.49 -11.28 30.70
CA LEU A 463 -42.42 -9.88 31.15
C LEU A 463 -43.35 -8.95 30.34
N ALA A 464 -44.07 -9.48 29.41
CA ALA A 464 -45.00 -8.78 28.52
C ALA A 464 -46.43 -9.22 28.71
#